data_5046a0a6a20410fdd67c46e05bf30987
#
_entry.id   5046a0a6a20410fdd67c46e05bf30987
#
_cell.length_a   1.000
_cell.length_b   1.000
_cell.length_c   1.000
_cell.angle_alpha   90.00
_cell.angle_beta   90.00
_cell.angle_gamma   90.00
#
_symmetry.space_group_name_H-M   'P 1'
#
loop_
_entity.id
_entity.type
_entity.pdbx_description
1 polymer ?
#
loop_
_entity_poly.entity_id
_entity_poly.type
_entity_poly.pdbx_seq_one_letter_code
_entity_poly.pdbx_strand_id
1 'polypeptide(L)'
;MRDSKVLRHPAGEAILEETGTEETAMEHILPAAEPAGITTALLAVLTHIDTVGFHGIATALTGSEPKIDRNWAPLIRNARIAVAVTAWPDELRPAAERFVASVEQLTPVLERRDTAGVAEPAKELHIAYHALSDAGWGYLASAAGIPGGEEHGHGAQHGSH
;
A
#
# COMPACT_ATOMS: atom_id res chain seq x y z
N MET A 1 -81.77 -37.21 -0.85
CA MET A 1 -81.87 -37.61 0.57
C MET A 1 -80.68 -37.05 1.35
N ARG A 2 -81.00 -36.21 2.32
CA ARG A 2 -80.21 -35.72 3.46
C ARG A 2 -79.12 -34.72 3.09
N ASP A 3 -79.39 -33.48 3.26
CA ASP A 3 -79.52 -32.66 4.47
C ASP A 3 -78.20 -32.27 5.09
N SER A 4 -78.03 -30.97 5.03
CA SER A 4 -77.66 -30.07 6.15
C SER A 4 -76.24 -30.14 6.66
N LYS A 5 -75.52 -29.07 6.68
CA LYS A 5 -75.71 -28.05 7.72
C LYS A 5 -74.74 -26.88 7.50
N VAL A 6 -75.33 -25.73 7.38
CA VAL A 6 -74.65 -24.45 7.50
C VAL A 6 -74.14 -24.27 8.91
N LEU A 7 -72.91 -23.89 9.07
CA LEU A 7 -72.42 -23.25 10.31
C LEU A 7 -71.56 -22.04 9.95
N ARG A 8 -72.16 -20.87 10.15
CA ARG A 8 -71.51 -19.58 10.19
C ARG A 8 -70.73 -19.50 11.52
N HIS A 9 -69.51 -19.03 11.47
CA HIS A 9 -68.87 -18.46 12.61
C HIS A 9 -68.18 -17.13 12.27
N PRO A 10 -68.02 -16.24 13.25
CA PRO A 10 -67.98 -14.82 13.06
C PRO A 10 -66.59 -14.27 12.88
N ALA A 11 -66.60 -12.99 12.49
CA ALA A 11 -65.44 -12.12 12.35
C ALA A 11 -64.46 -12.22 13.56
N GLY A 12 -63.20 -12.50 13.25
CA GLY A 12 -62.10 -12.31 14.09
C GLY A 12 -61.20 -11.25 13.44
N GLU A 13 -61.11 -10.10 14.08
CA GLU A 13 -60.25 -9.01 13.73
C GLU A 13 -58.80 -9.51 13.70
N ALA A 14 -58.21 -9.50 12.53
CA ALA A 14 -56.75 -9.70 12.40
C ALA A 14 -56.07 -8.39 12.76
N ILE A 15 -55.48 -8.37 13.91
CA ILE A 15 -54.51 -7.36 14.32
C ILE A 15 -53.29 -7.52 13.41
N LEU A 16 -53.06 -6.52 12.57
CA LEU A 16 -51.82 -6.35 11.85
C LEU A 16 -50.74 -5.97 12.88
N GLU A 17 -50.01 -6.93 13.38
CA GLU A 17 -48.71 -6.68 13.97
C GLU A 17 -47.72 -6.36 12.85
N GLU A 18 -47.51 -5.08 12.66
CA GLU A 18 -46.31 -4.58 11.97
C GLU A 18 -45.07 -4.96 12.79
N THR A 19 -44.55 -6.14 12.55
CA THR A 19 -43.17 -6.42 12.94
C THR A 19 -42.27 -5.64 12.00
N GLY A 20 -42.03 -4.38 12.38
CA GLY A 20 -40.92 -3.61 11.83
C GLY A 20 -39.62 -4.36 12.08
N THR A 21 -39.16 -5.06 11.06
CA THR A 21 -37.79 -5.56 11.00
C THR A 21 -36.92 -4.34 10.78
N GLU A 22 -36.53 -3.66 11.86
CA GLU A 22 -35.38 -2.79 11.85
C GLU A 22 -34.16 -3.67 11.53
N GLU A 23 -33.93 -3.85 10.23
CA GLU A 23 -32.66 -4.30 9.70
C GLU A 23 -31.65 -3.22 10.04
N THR A 24 -31.15 -3.32 11.27
CA THR A 24 -29.99 -2.54 11.71
C THR A 24 -28.83 -2.99 10.80
N ALA A 25 -28.65 -2.25 9.70
CA ALA A 25 -27.43 -2.31 8.92
C ALA A 25 -26.29 -2.01 9.90
N MET A 26 -25.70 -3.08 10.44
CA MET A 26 -24.48 -3.01 11.22
C MET A 26 -23.38 -2.68 10.24
N GLU A 27 -23.30 -1.38 9.93
CA GLU A 27 -22.18 -0.81 9.21
C GLU A 27 -20.94 -1.17 10.02
N HIS A 28 -20.23 -2.18 9.54
CA HIS A 28 -18.95 -2.59 10.10
C HIS A 28 -17.98 -1.44 9.80
N ILE A 29 -18.04 -0.41 10.65
CA ILE A 29 -17.00 0.61 10.72
C ILE A 29 -15.76 -0.14 11.20
N LEU A 30 -14.89 -0.50 10.25
CA LEU A 30 -13.55 -0.97 10.59
C LEU A 30 -12.94 0.10 11.50
N PRO A 31 -12.51 -0.24 12.72
CA PRO A 31 -11.90 0.76 13.59
C PRO A 31 -10.74 1.39 12.84
N ALA A 32 -10.69 2.72 12.81
CA ALA A 32 -9.53 3.44 12.32
C ALA A 32 -8.30 2.84 13.01
N ALA A 33 -7.31 2.42 12.22
CA ALA A 33 -6.13 1.77 12.78
C ALA A 33 -5.53 2.68 13.85
N GLU A 34 -5.41 2.16 15.06
CA GLU A 34 -4.81 2.89 16.19
C GLU A 34 -3.43 3.41 15.78
N PRO A 35 -3.00 4.60 16.22
CA PRO A 35 -1.72 5.21 15.83
C PRO A 35 -0.52 4.27 15.99
N ALA A 36 -0.51 3.47 17.05
CA ALA A 36 0.53 2.45 17.29
C ALA A 36 0.52 1.33 16.22
N GLY A 37 -0.65 0.95 15.70
CA GLY A 37 -0.78 -0.03 14.63
C GLY A 37 -0.22 0.50 13.30
N ILE A 38 -0.48 1.77 12.98
CA ILE A 38 0.07 2.43 11.80
C ILE A 38 1.60 2.48 11.86
N THR A 39 2.16 2.94 12.97
CA THR A 39 3.63 3.02 13.15
C THR A 39 4.31 1.66 12.98
N THR A 40 3.74 0.61 13.56
CA THR A 40 4.27 -0.76 13.42
C THR A 40 4.20 -1.25 11.97
N ALA A 41 3.09 -1.00 11.27
CA ALA A 41 2.93 -1.38 9.87
C ALA A 41 3.93 -0.63 8.97
N LEU A 42 4.11 0.67 9.19
CA LEU A 42 5.09 1.48 8.46
C LEU A 42 6.52 0.99 8.70
N LEU A 43 6.90 0.73 9.95
CA LEU A 43 8.21 0.18 10.28
C LEU A 43 8.47 -1.13 9.55
N ALA A 44 7.50 -2.04 9.54
CA ALA A 44 7.62 -3.32 8.88
C ALA A 44 7.78 -3.19 7.36
N VAL A 45 6.95 -2.38 6.68
CA VAL A 45 7.01 -2.22 5.24
C VAL A 45 8.27 -1.47 4.79
N LEU A 46 8.68 -0.41 5.50
CA LEU A 46 9.90 0.33 5.17
C LEU A 46 11.14 -0.54 5.34
N THR A 47 11.24 -1.28 6.45
CA THR A 47 12.31 -2.26 6.63
C THR A 47 12.31 -3.31 5.51
N HIS A 48 11.13 -3.80 5.11
CA HIS A 48 11.04 -4.77 4.02
C HIS A 48 11.55 -4.20 2.69
N ILE A 49 11.09 -3.02 2.27
CA ILE A 49 11.53 -2.43 1.00
C ILE A 49 13.02 -2.08 1.00
N ASP A 50 13.59 -1.65 2.13
CA ASP A 50 15.02 -1.36 2.24
C ASP A 50 15.87 -2.64 2.07
N THR A 51 15.38 -3.81 2.49
CA THR A 51 16.07 -5.09 2.32
C THR A 51 16.05 -5.63 0.88
N VAL A 52 15.19 -5.10 0.01
CA VAL A 52 15.10 -5.52 -1.40
C VAL A 52 16.36 -5.17 -2.19
N GLY A 53 17.07 -4.12 -1.79
CA GLY A 53 18.29 -3.68 -2.46
C GLY A 53 18.03 -2.92 -3.75
N PHE A 54 17.00 -2.08 -3.80
CA PHE A 54 16.63 -1.27 -4.99
C PHE A 54 17.79 -0.48 -5.55
N HIS A 55 18.70 0.02 -4.71
CA HIS A 55 19.88 0.74 -5.14
C HIS A 55 20.80 -0.12 -6.01
N GLY A 56 21.08 -1.35 -5.58
CA GLY A 56 21.89 -2.31 -6.35
C GLY A 56 21.21 -2.74 -7.65
N ILE A 57 19.88 -2.97 -7.59
CA ILE A 57 19.08 -3.30 -8.79
C ILE A 57 19.15 -2.16 -9.80
N ALA A 58 18.90 -0.92 -9.37
CA ALA A 58 18.95 0.25 -10.24
C ALA A 58 20.33 0.44 -10.86
N THR A 59 21.40 0.32 -10.07
CA THR A 59 22.78 0.43 -10.56
C THR A 59 23.08 -0.61 -11.65
N ALA A 60 22.66 -1.87 -11.43
CA ALA A 60 22.87 -2.93 -12.42
C ALA A 60 22.06 -2.76 -13.72
N LEU A 61 20.89 -2.12 -13.63
CA LEU A 61 19.99 -1.90 -14.77
C LEU A 61 20.28 -0.62 -15.54
N THR A 62 20.93 0.37 -14.92
CA THR A 62 21.26 1.66 -15.55
C THR A 62 22.71 1.76 -15.99
N GLY A 63 23.52 0.72 -15.75
CA GLY A 63 24.90 0.64 -16.21
C GLY A 63 25.04 0.53 -17.73
N SER A 64 26.27 0.64 -18.24
CA SER A 64 26.57 0.55 -19.68
C SER A 64 26.24 -0.83 -20.28
N GLU A 65 26.24 -1.86 -19.49
CA GLU A 65 25.87 -3.23 -19.85
C GLU A 65 24.79 -3.73 -18.89
N PRO A 66 23.50 -3.38 -19.09
CA PRO A 66 22.44 -3.78 -18.18
C PRO A 66 22.32 -5.30 -18.05
N LYS A 67 22.28 -5.79 -16.82
CA LYS A 67 22.09 -7.22 -16.53
C LYS A 67 20.81 -7.39 -15.76
N ILE A 68 19.91 -8.23 -16.27
CA ILE A 68 18.62 -8.53 -15.63
C ILE A 68 18.69 -9.89 -14.96
N ASP A 69 18.64 -9.91 -13.63
CA ASP A 69 18.49 -11.15 -12.86
C ASP A 69 17.04 -11.62 -12.91
N ARG A 70 16.85 -12.95 -13.06
CA ARG A 70 15.52 -13.59 -13.15
C ARG A 70 14.68 -13.44 -11.89
N ASN A 71 15.32 -13.18 -10.75
CA ASN A 71 14.65 -13.08 -9.46
C ASN A 71 14.15 -11.65 -9.16
N TRP A 72 14.57 -10.65 -9.94
CA TRP A 72 14.20 -9.27 -9.64
C TRP A 72 12.71 -8.97 -9.88
N ALA A 73 12.13 -9.49 -10.96
CA ALA A 73 10.70 -9.27 -11.22
C ALA A 73 9.79 -9.79 -10.09
N PRO A 74 9.92 -11.03 -9.59
CA PRO A 74 9.15 -11.48 -8.42
C PRO A 74 9.51 -10.70 -7.15
N LEU A 75 10.79 -10.31 -6.94
CA LEU A 75 11.23 -9.59 -5.77
C LEU A 75 10.57 -8.20 -5.66
N ILE A 76 10.64 -7.40 -6.74
CA ILE A 76 10.02 -6.07 -6.74
C ILE A 76 8.48 -6.14 -6.71
N ARG A 77 7.88 -7.19 -7.27
CA ARG A 77 6.44 -7.43 -7.17
C ARG A 77 6.00 -7.69 -5.73
N ASN A 78 6.78 -8.44 -4.95
CA ASN A 78 6.50 -8.66 -3.54
C ASN A 78 6.58 -7.35 -2.75
N ALA A 79 7.58 -6.52 -3.01
CA ALA A 79 7.68 -5.18 -2.41
C ALA A 79 6.47 -4.30 -2.77
N ARG A 80 6.03 -4.33 -4.06
CA ARG A 80 4.81 -3.63 -4.47
C ARG A 80 3.58 -4.08 -3.68
N ILE A 81 3.39 -5.39 -3.48
CA ILE A 81 2.26 -5.91 -2.71
C ILE A 81 2.31 -5.37 -1.28
N ALA A 82 3.47 -5.43 -0.62
CA ALA A 82 3.62 -4.92 0.74
C ALA A 82 3.25 -3.44 0.84
N VAL A 83 3.72 -2.61 -0.11
CA VAL A 83 3.38 -1.19 -0.15
C VAL A 83 1.90 -0.95 -0.45
N ALA A 84 1.32 -1.69 -1.40
CA ALA A 84 -0.07 -1.50 -1.83
C ALA A 84 -1.11 -1.87 -0.76
N VAL A 85 -0.80 -2.82 0.14
CA VAL A 85 -1.73 -3.24 1.21
C VAL A 85 -1.56 -2.48 2.51
N THR A 86 -0.54 -1.62 2.60
CA THR A 86 -0.26 -0.82 3.80
C THR A 86 -1.19 0.38 3.86
N ALA A 87 -1.78 0.63 5.02
CA ALA A 87 -2.54 1.84 5.29
C ALA A 87 -1.58 3.02 5.51
N TRP A 88 -1.36 3.80 4.47
CA TRP A 88 -0.46 4.95 4.52
C TRP A 88 -1.16 6.19 5.09
N PRO A 89 -0.49 6.97 5.95
CA PRO A 89 -0.91 8.33 6.27
C PRO A 89 -1.08 9.19 5.00
N ASP A 90 -1.99 10.16 5.05
CA ASP A 90 -2.31 10.97 3.87
C ASP A 90 -1.09 11.66 3.26
N GLU A 91 -0.15 12.10 4.10
CA GLU A 91 1.09 12.75 3.67
C GLU A 91 2.08 11.81 2.96
N LEU A 92 2.05 10.50 3.24
CA LEU A 92 2.93 9.50 2.62
C LEU A 92 2.28 8.79 1.42
N ARG A 93 0.96 8.87 1.29
CA ARG A 93 0.21 8.18 0.25
C ARG A 93 0.69 8.49 -1.17
N PRO A 94 0.96 9.74 -1.57
CA PRO A 94 1.44 10.03 -2.91
C PRO A 94 2.78 9.37 -3.24
N ALA A 95 3.69 9.27 -2.27
CA ALA A 95 4.98 8.59 -2.45
C ALA A 95 4.79 7.07 -2.60
N ALA A 96 3.90 6.47 -1.80
CA ALA A 96 3.56 5.05 -1.90
C ALA A 96 2.91 4.70 -3.25
N GLU A 97 1.97 5.51 -3.72
CA GLU A 97 1.31 5.33 -5.03
C GLU A 97 2.31 5.45 -6.19
N ARG A 98 3.23 6.42 -6.12
CA ARG A 98 4.30 6.56 -7.12
C ARG A 98 5.22 5.35 -7.13
N PHE A 99 5.60 4.83 -5.97
CA PHE A 99 6.39 3.60 -5.87
C PHE A 99 5.67 2.42 -6.52
N VAL A 100 4.40 2.19 -6.20
CA VAL A 100 3.59 1.12 -6.80
C VAL A 100 3.55 1.24 -8.32
N ALA A 101 3.27 2.42 -8.85
CA ALA A 101 3.23 2.69 -10.29
C ALA A 101 4.58 2.43 -10.97
N SER A 102 5.70 2.81 -10.33
CA SER A 102 7.05 2.58 -10.87
C SER A 102 7.40 1.09 -10.94
N VAL A 103 7.00 0.31 -9.93
CA VAL A 103 7.16 -1.15 -9.97
C VAL A 103 6.32 -1.78 -11.09
N GLU A 104 5.09 -1.31 -11.30
CA GLU A 104 4.22 -1.78 -12.38
C GLU A 104 4.80 -1.51 -13.77
N GLN A 105 5.51 -0.41 -13.93
CA GLN A 105 6.21 -0.09 -15.18
C GLN A 105 7.46 -0.96 -15.40
N LEU A 106 8.27 -1.18 -14.37
CA LEU A 106 9.52 -1.95 -14.51
C LEU A 106 9.28 -3.45 -14.61
N THR A 107 8.29 -4.01 -13.90
CA THR A 107 8.06 -5.47 -13.84
C THR A 107 7.98 -6.13 -15.22
N PRO A 108 7.14 -5.67 -16.17
CA PRO A 108 7.03 -6.32 -17.49
C PRO A 108 8.30 -6.19 -18.32
N VAL A 109 9.12 -5.16 -18.11
CA VAL A 109 10.41 -4.98 -18.79
C VAL A 109 11.41 -6.04 -18.30
N LEU A 110 11.45 -6.28 -16.99
CA LEU A 110 12.29 -7.33 -16.41
C LEU A 110 11.84 -8.74 -16.86
N GLU A 111 10.53 -9.00 -16.92
CA GLU A 111 9.99 -10.28 -17.36
C GLU A 111 10.34 -10.61 -18.80
N ARG A 112 10.28 -9.61 -19.69
CA ARG A 112 10.71 -9.76 -21.08
C ARG A 112 12.23 -9.74 -21.28
N ARG A 113 12.99 -9.46 -20.22
CA ARG A 113 14.45 -9.26 -20.26
C ARG A 113 14.88 -8.22 -21.28
N ASP A 114 14.13 -7.15 -21.38
CA ASP A 114 14.38 -6.06 -22.30
C ASP A 114 15.46 -5.13 -21.75
N THR A 115 16.72 -5.45 -22.06
CA THR A 115 17.86 -4.65 -21.60
C THR A 115 17.95 -3.29 -22.29
N ALA A 116 17.33 -3.11 -23.45
CA ALA A 116 17.32 -1.83 -24.14
C ALA A 116 16.34 -0.83 -23.53
N GLY A 117 15.19 -1.32 -23.04
CA GLY A 117 14.14 -0.49 -22.47
C GLY A 117 14.17 -0.37 -20.94
N VAL A 118 15.14 -0.98 -20.24
CA VAL A 118 15.09 -1.13 -18.78
C VAL A 118 15.57 0.11 -18.00
N ALA A 119 16.45 0.93 -18.58
CA ALA A 119 17.16 1.98 -17.84
C ALA A 119 16.23 3.04 -17.24
N GLU A 120 15.29 3.59 -18.04
CA GLU A 120 14.39 4.64 -17.55
C GLU A 120 13.39 4.13 -16.50
N PRO A 121 12.68 2.98 -16.69
CA PRO A 121 11.84 2.43 -15.61
C PRO A 121 12.60 2.10 -14.33
N ALA A 122 13.86 1.64 -14.43
CA ALA A 122 14.69 1.35 -13.27
C ALA A 122 15.08 2.62 -12.51
N LYS A 123 15.38 3.70 -13.22
CA LYS A 123 15.68 5.01 -12.66
C LYS A 123 14.45 5.61 -11.96
N GLU A 124 13.28 5.53 -12.59
CA GLU A 124 12.04 6.01 -11.98
C GLU A 124 11.69 5.24 -10.71
N LEU A 125 11.85 3.92 -10.70
CA LEU A 125 11.66 3.12 -9.49
C LEU A 125 12.65 3.52 -8.39
N HIS A 126 13.91 3.76 -8.73
CA HIS A 126 14.93 4.18 -7.76
C HIS A 126 14.59 5.53 -7.11
N ILE A 127 14.14 6.50 -7.91
CA ILE A 127 13.68 7.81 -7.41
C ILE A 127 12.45 7.65 -6.51
N ALA A 128 11.47 6.83 -6.94
CA ALA A 128 10.25 6.61 -6.17
C ALA A 128 10.53 5.86 -4.85
N TYR A 129 11.48 4.92 -4.86
CA TYR A 129 11.94 4.22 -3.65
C TYR A 129 12.53 5.20 -2.62
N HIS A 130 13.47 6.05 -3.05
CA HIS A 130 14.05 7.04 -2.14
C HIS A 130 12.99 8.00 -1.59
N ALA A 131 12.12 8.52 -2.44
CA ALA A 131 11.05 9.42 -1.98
C ALA A 131 10.15 8.78 -0.93
N LEU A 132 9.80 7.49 -1.07
CA LEU A 132 8.99 6.77 -0.08
C LEU A 132 9.78 6.43 1.18
N SER A 133 11.02 5.94 1.05
CA SER A 133 11.87 5.57 2.19
C SER A 133 12.20 6.78 3.04
N ASP A 134 12.69 7.86 2.45
CA ASP A 134 13.09 9.08 3.17
C ASP A 134 11.89 9.72 3.89
N ALA A 135 10.75 9.88 3.20
CA ALA A 135 9.54 10.41 3.82
C ALA A 135 8.99 9.49 4.92
N GLY A 136 9.00 8.18 4.70
CA GLY A 136 8.51 7.20 5.67
C GLY A 136 9.35 7.15 6.94
N TRP A 137 10.67 7.12 6.82
CA TRP A 137 11.57 7.16 7.98
C TRP A 137 11.51 8.50 8.72
N GLY A 138 11.35 9.61 7.99
CA GLY A 138 11.11 10.93 8.58
C GLY A 138 9.84 10.97 9.41
N TYR A 139 8.76 10.39 8.90
CA TYR A 139 7.50 10.25 9.62
C TYR A 139 7.67 9.43 10.92
N LEU A 140 8.33 8.26 10.83
CA LEU A 140 8.57 7.40 12.00
C LEU A 140 9.44 8.09 13.04
N ALA A 141 10.49 8.80 12.63
CA ALA A 141 11.34 9.59 13.52
C ALA A 141 10.52 10.66 14.25
N SER A 142 9.69 11.40 13.54
CA SER A 142 8.80 12.40 14.12
C SER A 142 7.81 11.79 15.12
N ALA A 143 7.19 10.67 14.76
CA ALA A 143 6.26 9.95 15.64
C ALA A 143 6.94 9.40 16.91
N ALA A 144 8.24 9.10 16.84
CA ALA A 144 9.05 8.67 17.97
C ALA A 144 9.60 9.86 18.80
N GLY A 145 9.29 11.11 18.42
CA GLY A 145 9.81 12.29 19.09
C GLY A 145 11.32 12.50 18.88
N ILE A 146 11.89 11.88 17.83
CA ILE A 146 13.29 12.07 17.47
C ILE A 146 13.37 13.35 16.63
N PRO A 147 14.12 14.39 17.04
CA PRO A 147 14.30 15.59 16.24
C PRO A 147 14.86 15.18 14.88
N GLY A 148 14.24 15.65 13.79
CA GLY A 148 14.76 15.43 12.45
C GLY A 148 16.21 15.91 12.41
N GLY A 149 17.14 15.00 12.09
CA GLY A 149 18.55 15.37 11.94
C GLY A 149 18.63 16.46 10.89
N GLU A 150 19.17 17.60 11.29
CA GLU A 150 19.49 18.68 10.36
C GLU A 150 20.30 18.07 9.22
N GLU A 151 19.89 18.40 7.99
CA GLU A 151 20.56 17.99 6.77
C GLU A 151 22.08 18.10 6.96
N HIS A 152 22.77 16.96 6.94
CA HIS A 152 24.21 16.96 6.81
C HIS A 152 24.53 17.49 5.42
N GLY A 153 24.53 18.82 5.31
CA GLY A 153 25.10 19.52 4.18
C GLY A 153 26.54 19.05 4.04
N HIS A 154 26.79 18.17 3.08
CA HIS A 154 28.13 17.91 2.58
C HIS A 154 28.64 19.21 1.95
N GLY A 155 29.12 20.09 2.81
CA GLY A 155 29.95 21.22 2.40
C GLY A 155 31.20 20.66 1.74
N ALA A 156 31.20 20.67 0.40
CA ALA A 156 32.40 20.53 -0.39
C ALA A 156 33.32 21.70 -0.10
N GLN A 157 34.20 21.57 0.87
CA GLN A 157 35.35 22.45 1.02
C GLN A 157 36.42 22.00 0.03
N HIS A 158 36.37 22.57 -1.17
CA HIS A 158 37.54 22.66 -2.04
C HIS A 158 38.48 23.70 -1.43
N GLY A 159 39.40 23.23 -0.58
CA GLY A 159 40.59 23.98 -0.18
C GLY A 159 41.55 24.05 -1.35
N SER A 160 41.72 25.23 -1.91
CA SER A 160 42.83 25.59 -2.80
C SER A 160 44.12 25.61 -2.01
N HIS A 161 45.12 24.83 -2.44
CA HIS A 161 46.54 25.11 -2.33
C HIS A 161 47.31 24.42 -3.46
#